data_7d952e41ccb3653bb810795bc2966c0a
#
_entry.id   7d952e41ccb3653bb810795bc2966c0a
#
_cell.length_a   1.000
_cell.length_b   1.000
_cell.length_c   1.000
_cell.angle_alpha   90.00
_cell.angle_beta   90.00
_cell.angle_gamma   90.00
#
_symmetry.space_group_name_H-M   'P 1'
#
loop_
_entity.id
_entity.type
_entity.pdbx_description
1 polymer ?
#
loop_
_entity_poly.entity_id
_entity_poly.type
_entity_poly.pdbx_seq_one_letter_code
_entity_poly.pdbx_strand_id
1 'polypeptide(L)'
;MKKLTGKVIGFELNSQEPEKAAEFYSIVFGWEIAEPQWDYREISTGDCGKNGGIARGPFDYPHGTRIQIEVDVIDEAISKAKENGAMVVRDKMEFDEFFLAYLVDPTGIGFGLIQKK
;
A
#
# COMPACT_ATOMS: atom_id res chain seq x y z
N MET A 1 -3.87 25.15 14.75
CA MET A 1 -3.82 23.69 14.69
C MET A 1 -3.37 23.24 13.30
N LYS A 2 -2.45 22.29 13.24
CA LYS A 2 -1.97 21.76 11.96
C LYS A 2 -3.03 20.87 11.31
N LYS A 3 -3.29 21.08 10.03
CA LYS A 3 -4.21 20.24 9.27
C LYS A 3 -3.55 18.90 8.94
N LEU A 4 -4.26 17.81 9.16
CA LEU A 4 -3.81 16.48 8.75
C LEU A 4 -4.14 16.28 7.27
N THR A 5 -3.14 15.92 6.48
CA THR A 5 -3.29 15.81 5.02
C THR A 5 -3.15 14.38 4.50
N GLY A 6 -2.93 13.41 5.40
CA GLY A 6 -2.82 12.01 5.02
C GLY A 6 -3.56 11.13 6.02
N LYS A 7 -4.30 10.14 5.52
CA LYS A 7 -5.10 9.25 6.35
C LYS A 7 -4.76 7.80 6.02
N VAL A 8 -4.42 7.00 7.02
CA VAL A 8 -4.17 5.57 6.82
C VAL A 8 -5.50 4.86 6.57
N ILE A 9 -5.65 4.28 5.39
CA ILE A 9 -6.90 3.61 5.01
C ILE A 9 -6.76 2.10 4.87
N GLY A 10 -5.56 1.55 4.95
CA GLY A 10 -5.36 0.12 4.84
C GLY A 10 -3.89 -0.23 4.89
N PHE A 11 -3.61 -1.48 4.54
CA PHE A 11 -2.25 -1.98 4.52
C PHE A 11 -2.04 -2.85 3.28
N GLU A 12 -0.79 -3.08 2.94
CA GLU A 12 -0.43 -4.06 1.92
C GLU A 12 0.74 -4.89 2.41
N LEU A 13 0.71 -6.15 2.06
CA LEU A 13 1.84 -7.06 2.28
C LEU A 13 2.56 -7.23 0.96
N ASN A 14 3.82 -6.83 0.93
CA ASN A 14 4.66 -6.95 -0.27
C ASN A 14 5.54 -8.18 -0.13
N SER A 15 5.25 -9.22 -0.91
CA SER A 15 5.95 -10.49 -0.83
C SER A 15 6.34 -10.97 -2.22
N GLN A 16 7.50 -11.59 -2.33
CA GLN A 16 7.88 -12.25 -3.58
C GLN A 16 7.24 -13.62 -3.73
N GLU A 17 6.58 -14.12 -2.68
CA GLU A 17 5.81 -15.37 -2.72
C GLU A 17 4.39 -15.10 -2.21
N PRO A 18 3.59 -14.30 -2.94
CA PRO A 18 2.28 -13.88 -2.45
C PRO A 18 1.30 -15.01 -2.19
N GLU A 19 1.35 -16.10 -2.98
CA GLU A 19 0.45 -17.23 -2.77
C GLU A 19 0.76 -17.96 -1.47
N LYS A 20 2.04 -18.12 -1.16
CA LYS A 20 2.45 -18.76 0.09
C LYS A 20 2.09 -17.90 1.29
N ALA A 21 2.26 -16.59 1.20
CA ALA A 21 1.87 -15.66 2.24
C ALA A 21 0.34 -15.69 2.45
N ALA A 22 -0.42 -15.66 1.36
CA ALA A 22 -1.88 -15.71 1.44
C ALA A 22 -2.37 -16.96 2.16
N GLU A 23 -1.81 -18.12 1.82
CA GLU A 23 -2.17 -19.37 2.46
C GLU A 23 -1.89 -19.35 3.96
N PHE A 24 -0.72 -18.82 4.35
CA PHE A 24 -0.35 -18.70 5.75
C PHE A 24 -1.39 -17.90 6.54
N TYR A 25 -1.72 -16.68 6.06
CA TYR A 25 -2.63 -15.80 6.78
C TYR A 25 -4.06 -16.33 6.81
N SER A 26 -4.48 -17.00 5.75
CA SER A 26 -5.80 -17.62 5.71
C SER A 26 -5.91 -18.76 6.71
N ILE A 27 -4.91 -19.63 6.78
CA ILE A 27 -4.92 -20.79 7.67
C ILE A 27 -4.82 -20.35 9.13
N VAL A 28 -3.88 -19.46 9.44
CA VAL A 28 -3.58 -19.11 10.83
C VAL A 28 -4.63 -18.17 11.43
N PHE A 29 -5.10 -17.19 10.67
CA PHE A 29 -5.99 -16.16 11.19
C PHE A 29 -7.39 -16.20 10.61
N GLY A 30 -7.63 -17.07 9.63
CA GLY A 30 -8.94 -17.16 8.99
C GLY A 30 -9.29 -15.97 8.12
N TRP A 31 -8.32 -15.19 7.69
CA TRP A 31 -8.58 -14.05 6.81
C TRP A 31 -9.16 -14.52 5.49
N GLU A 32 -10.13 -13.76 4.99
CA GLU A 32 -10.69 -14.02 3.67
C GLU A 32 -9.83 -13.34 2.62
N ILE A 33 -9.32 -14.14 1.69
CA ILE A 33 -8.41 -13.65 0.66
C ILE A 33 -9.04 -13.91 -0.68
N ALA A 34 -9.27 -12.84 -1.43
CA ALA A 34 -9.95 -12.90 -2.72
C ALA A 34 -9.10 -13.58 -3.78
N GLU A 35 -9.76 -13.97 -4.87
CA GLU A 35 -9.05 -14.50 -6.03
C GLU A 35 -8.07 -13.47 -6.58
N PRO A 36 -6.92 -13.90 -7.08
CA PRO A 36 -5.91 -12.96 -7.54
C PRO A 36 -6.37 -12.20 -8.79
N GLN A 37 -6.07 -10.90 -8.80
CA GLN A 37 -6.17 -10.07 -10.01
C GLN A 37 -4.75 -9.63 -10.32
N TRP A 38 -4.17 -10.18 -11.36
CA TRP A 38 -2.75 -10.06 -11.67
C TRP A 38 -1.93 -10.59 -10.48
N ASP A 39 -1.06 -9.78 -9.90
CA ASP A 39 -0.25 -10.17 -8.74
C ASP A 39 -0.81 -9.63 -7.42
N TYR A 40 -2.09 -9.27 -7.39
CA TYR A 40 -2.72 -8.65 -6.23
C TYR A 40 -3.95 -9.44 -5.77
N ARG A 41 -4.07 -9.63 -4.45
CA ARG A 41 -5.26 -10.25 -3.84
C ARG A 41 -5.72 -9.39 -2.67
N GLU A 42 -7.02 -9.11 -2.64
CA GLU A 42 -7.62 -8.37 -1.53
C GLU A 42 -7.75 -9.24 -0.29
N ILE A 43 -7.56 -8.62 0.88
CA ILE A 43 -7.66 -9.29 2.17
C ILE A 43 -8.76 -8.61 2.99
N SER A 44 -9.66 -9.45 3.56
CA SER A 44 -10.61 -9.00 4.58
C SER A 44 -10.20 -9.61 5.91
N THR A 45 -10.02 -8.77 6.93
CA THR A 45 -9.60 -9.22 8.27
C THR A 45 -10.75 -9.26 9.27
N GLY A 46 -11.98 -9.00 8.82
CA GLY A 46 -13.17 -9.05 9.66
C GLY A 46 -13.82 -7.69 9.83
N ASP A 47 -14.99 -7.69 10.48
CA ASP A 47 -15.89 -6.52 10.51
C ASP A 47 -15.26 -5.25 11.06
N CYS A 48 -14.45 -5.35 12.09
CA CYS A 48 -13.84 -4.18 12.73
C CYS A 48 -12.37 -4.00 12.37
N GLY A 49 -11.84 -4.86 11.52
CA GLY A 49 -10.44 -4.81 11.12
C GLY A 49 -10.22 -3.93 9.90
N LYS A 50 -8.99 -3.53 9.70
CA LYS A 50 -8.59 -2.87 8.46
C LYS A 50 -8.42 -3.92 7.38
N ASN A 51 -8.88 -3.61 6.19
CA ASN A 51 -8.67 -4.46 5.03
C ASN A 51 -7.41 -4.04 4.29
N GLY A 52 -6.89 -4.94 3.48
CA GLY A 52 -5.67 -4.67 2.75
C GLY A 52 -5.50 -5.56 1.54
N GLY A 53 -4.26 -5.85 1.20
CA GLY A 53 -3.95 -6.70 0.07
C GLY A 53 -2.59 -7.36 0.20
N ILE A 54 -2.39 -8.40 -0.59
CA ILE A 54 -1.09 -9.05 -0.78
C ILE A 54 -0.71 -8.89 -2.24
N ALA A 55 0.50 -8.43 -2.48
CA ALA A 55 1.00 -8.24 -3.84
C ALA A 55 2.43 -8.70 -3.96
N ARG A 56 2.82 -9.10 -5.18
CA ARG A 56 4.23 -9.21 -5.52
C ARG A 56 4.67 -7.85 -6.01
N GLY A 57 5.27 -7.08 -5.13
CA GLY A 57 5.74 -5.76 -5.49
C GLY A 57 7.06 -5.78 -6.24
N PRO A 58 7.57 -4.59 -6.60
CA PRO A 58 8.85 -4.48 -7.25
C PRO A 58 9.99 -5.03 -6.39
N PHE A 59 11.02 -5.58 -7.03
CA PHE A 59 12.20 -6.09 -6.32
C PHE A 59 12.93 -5.01 -5.54
N ASP A 60 12.89 -3.79 -6.03
CA ASP A 60 13.58 -2.66 -5.42
C ASP A 60 12.75 -1.94 -4.36
N TYR A 61 11.63 -2.53 -3.95
CA TYR A 61 10.75 -1.97 -2.93
C TYR A 61 10.80 -2.86 -1.67
N PRO A 62 10.79 -2.26 -0.47
CA PRO A 62 10.88 -3.06 0.76
C PRO A 62 9.79 -4.11 0.86
N HIS A 63 10.20 -5.33 1.24
CA HIS A 63 9.25 -6.40 1.52
C HIS A 63 8.63 -6.20 2.90
N GLY A 64 7.48 -6.85 3.13
CA GLY A 64 6.78 -6.79 4.39
C GLY A 64 5.55 -5.92 4.32
N THR A 65 5.16 -5.39 5.46
CA THR A 65 3.93 -4.61 5.58
C THR A 65 4.19 -3.14 5.28
N ARG A 66 3.31 -2.53 4.48
CA ARG A 66 3.34 -1.09 4.26
C ARG A 66 1.94 -0.53 4.46
N ILE A 67 1.84 0.71 4.93
CA ILE A 67 0.55 1.37 5.07
C ILE A 67 0.17 2.06 3.77
N GLN A 68 -1.14 2.19 3.55
CA GLN A 68 -1.69 2.95 2.44
C GLN A 68 -2.24 4.26 3.00
N ILE A 69 -1.76 5.37 2.47
CA ILE A 69 -2.13 6.71 2.94
C ILE A 69 -2.94 7.41 1.87
N GLU A 70 -4.19 7.74 2.19
CA GLU A 70 -5.04 8.49 1.29
C GLU A 70 -4.74 9.98 1.42
N VAL A 71 -4.56 10.65 0.29
CA VAL A 71 -4.30 12.09 0.22
C VAL A 71 -5.27 12.73 -0.78
N ASP A 72 -5.49 14.04 -0.63
CA ASP A 72 -6.38 14.77 -1.53
C ASP A 72 -5.74 15.00 -2.90
N VAL A 73 -4.46 15.38 -2.93
CA VAL A 73 -3.72 15.66 -4.17
C VAL A 73 -2.40 14.91 -4.13
N ILE A 74 -2.33 13.81 -4.87
CA ILE A 74 -1.17 12.92 -4.82
C ILE A 74 0.10 13.61 -5.36
N ASP A 75 -0.04 14.47 -6.37
CA ASP A 75 1.12 15.17 -6.92
C ASP A 75 1.78 16.07 -5.87
N GLU A 76 0.97 16.77 -5.06
CA GLU A 76 1.48 17.61 -3.98
C GLU A 76 2.13 16.78 -2.89
N ALA A 77 1.52 15.65 -2.55
CA ALA A 77 2.06 14.76 -1.53
C ALA A 77 3.41 14.18 -1.96
N ILE A 78 3.54 13.77 -3.22
CA ILE A 78 4.80 13.26 -3.75
C ILE A 78 5.87 14.34 -3.70
N SER A 79 5.55 15.56 -4.15
CA SER A 79 6.50 16.66 -4.15
C SER A 79 6.98 16.98 -2.74
N LYS A 80 6.06 17.07 -1.80
CA LYS A 80 6.39 17.38 -0.41
C LYS A 80 7.24 16.27 0.22
N ALA A 81 6.92 15.01 -0.09
CA ALA A 81 7.69 13.88 0.40
C ALA A 81 9.14 13.95 -0.12
N LYS A 82 9.31 14.20 -1.42
CA LYS A 82 10.65 14.34 -2.01
C LYS A 82 11.44 15.48 -1.38
N GLU A 83 10.80 16.62 -1.14
CA GLU A 83 11.45 17.75 -0.48
C GLU A 83 11.94 17.41 0.92
N ASN A 84 11.32 16.42 1.56
CA ASN A 84 11.66 16.00 2.92
C ASN A 84 12.43 14.68 2.97
N GLY A 85 13.04 14.28 1.85
CA GLY A 85 14.01 13.19 1.85
C GLY A 85 13.49 11.82 1.41
N ALA A 86 12.24 11.74 0.99
CA ALA A 86 11.71 10.46 0.51
C ALA A 86 12.21 10.14 -0.89
N MET A 87 12.30 8.85 -1.20
CA MET A 87 12.62 8.36 -2.53
C MET A 87 11.34 7.84 -3.19
N VAL A 88 11.10 8.24 -4.44
CA VAL A 88 9.98 7.71 -5.21
C VAL A 88 10.44 6.45 -5.92
N VAL A 89 9.80 5.31 -5.60
CA VAL A 89 10.11 4.03 -6.23
C VAL A 89 9.24 3.81 -7.46
N ARG A 90 7.94 4.10 -7.33
CA ARG A 90 7.03 4.11 -8.47
C ARG A 90 6.24 5.40 -8.44
N ASP A 91 6.38 6.20 -9.49
CA ASP A 91 5.68 7.47 -9.62
C ASP A 91 4.19 7.23 -9.85
N LYS A 92 3.41 8.31 -9.86
CA LYS A 92 1.96 8.21 -9.96
C LYS A 92 1.51 7.28 -11.08
N MET A 93 0.74 6.28 -10.73
CA MET A 93 0.08 5.36 -11.65
C MET A 93 -1.42 5.61 -11.61
N GLU A 94 -2.05 5.58 -12.76
CA GLU A 94 -3.49 5.82 -12.84
C GLU A 94 -4.25 4.51 -13.02
N PHE A 95 -5.27 4.32 -12.18
CA PHE A 95 -6.21 3.22 -12.29
C PHE A 95 -7.63 3.79 -12.48
N ASP A 96 -8.62 2.92 -12.70
CA ASP A 96 -9.98 3.39 -12.98
C ASP A 96 -10.57 4.28 -11.88
N GLU A 97 -10.30 3.95 -10.62
CA GLU A 97 -10.94 4.64 -9.50
C GLU A 97 -9.98 5.41 -8.59
N PHE A 98 -8.68 5.33 -8.86
CA PHE A 98 -7.71 5.97 -7.99
C PHE A 98 -6.35 6.13 -8.69
N PHE A 99 -5.51 6.98 -8.07
CA PHE A 99 -4.09 7.07 -8.41
C PHE A 99 -3.29 6.48 -7.27
N LEU A 100 -2.14 5.88 -7.59
CA LEU A 100 -1.29 5.19 -6.61
C LEU A 100 0.18 5.50 -6.88
N ALA A 101 0.96 5.68 -5.82
CA ALA A 101 2.41 5.81 -5.93
C ALA A 101 3.07 5.08 -4.77
N TYR A 102 4.30 4.59 -4.99
CA TYR A 102 5.09 3.92 -3.97
C TYR A 102 6.34 4.73 -3.67
N LEU A 103 6.55 5.01 -2.38
CA LEU A 103 7.68 5.79 -1.90
C LEU A 103 8.34 5.08 -0.73
N VAL A 104 9.57 5.53 -0.43
CA VAL A 104 10.31 5.07 0.74
C VAL A 104 10.71 6.31 1.52
N ASP A 105 10.46 6.32 2.82
CA ASP A 105 10.80 7.47 3.65
C ASP A 105 12.31 7.57 3.87
N PRO A 106 12.82 8.65 4.48
CA PRO A 106 14.26 8.83 4.68
C PRO A 106 14.93 7.75 5.53
N THR A 107 14.16 6.93 6.24
CA THR A 107 14.71 5.87 7.11
C THR A 107 14.59 4.48 6.50
N GLY A 108 14.01 4.36 5.30
CA GLY A 108 13.90 3.08 4.62
C GLY A 108 12.53 2.41 4.73
N ILE A 109 11.53 3.09 5.29
CA ILE A 109 10.17 2.54 5.41
C ILE A 109 9.38 2.83 4.14
N GLY A 110 8.85 1.77 3.52
CA GLY A 110 8.00 1.90 2.34
C GLY A 110 6.56 2.22 2.69
N PHE A 111 5.91 3.03 1.85
CA PHE A 111 4.50 3.34 2.00
C PHE A 111 3.87 3.62 0.64
N GLY A 112 2.54 3.53 0.58
CA GLY A 112 1.79 3.85 -0.62
C GLY A 112 0.97 5.11 -0.43
N LEU A 113 0.87 5.91 -1.49
CA LEU A 113 -0.02 7.08 -1.54
C LEU A 113 -1.16 6.79 -2.48
N ILE A 114 -2.38 7.09 -2.06
CA ILE A 114 -3.58 6.88 -2.85
C ILE A 114 -4.37 8.18 -2.90
N GLN A 115 -4.79 8.55 -4.12
CA GLN A 115 -5.77 9.61 -4.32
C GLN A 115 -6.97 9.01 -5.03
N LYS A 116 -8.12 9.03 -4.38
CA LYS A 116 -9.36 8.53 -5.00
C LYS A 116 -9.88 9.53 -6.02
N LYS A 117 -10.43 9.02 -7.10
CA LYS A 117 -11.05 9.83 -8.14
C LYS A 117 -12.46 10.28 -7.77
#